data_ca32d31a66e7d75d09b1b1119af7f161
#
_entry.id   ca32d31a66e7d75d09b1b1119af7f161
#
_cell.length_a   1.000
_cell.length_b   1.000
_cell.length_c   1.000
_cell.angle_alpha   90.00
_cell.angle_beta   90.00
_cell.angle_gamma   90.00
#
_symmetry.space_group_name_H-M   'P 1'
#
loop_
_entity.id
_entity.type
_entity.pdbx_description
1 polymer ?
#
loop_
_entity_poly.entity_id
_entity_poly.type
_entity_poly.pdbx_seq_one_letter_code
_entity_poly.pdbx_strand_id
1 'polypeptide(L)'
;YTVLMGITAVVQIPALYKKVPYKLSDLAPVSQIAKSADLLMVPRSSGVSTLAQFVDKARAAPGTMNYGTYGNATSSHMNGERFKQQAGIDLTHIPYQGSGPEMAALLGGQLTLAFVDATAAYPHIKSDKLNILAVTGSQRFPSLPNVPTMTESGYPGLEANGWFGVFLPASTPKPIV
;
A
#
# COMPACT_ATOMS: atom_id res chain seq x y z
N TYR A 1 22.82 -13.01 17.49
CA TYR A 1 22.55 -12.50 16.14
C TYR A 1 21.18 -11.78 16.12
N THR A 2 21.10 -10.65 15.39
CA THR A 2 19.86 -9.89 15.22
C THR A 2 19.20 -10.27 13.90
N VAL A 3 17.91 -10.58 13.93
CA VAL A 3 17.10 -10.86 12.73
C VAL A 3 16.22 -9.65 12.48
N LEU A 4 16.25 -9.11 11.25
CA LEU A 4 15.35 -8.05 10.79
C LEU A 4 14.25 -8.66 9.92
N MET A 5 13.01 -8.50 10.34
CA MET A 5 11.86 -8.66 9.47
C MET A 5 11.66 -7.34 8.71
N GLY A 6 12.02 -7.33 7.44
CA GLY A 6 11.96 -6.14 6.58
C GLY A 6 10.78 -6.17 5.61
N ILE A 7 10.39 -4.99 5.20
CA ILE A 7 9.38 -4.76 4.14
C ILE A 7 10.02 -3.96 3.00
N THR A 8 9.31 -3.73 1.93
CA THR A 8 9.73 -2.96 0.73
C THR A 8 10.44 -1.65 1.09
N ALA A 9 10.03 -0.98 2.18
CA ALA A 9 10.64 0.27 2.65
C ALA A 9 12.14 0.15 2.95
N VAL A 10 12.65 -1.03 3.31
CA VAL A 10 14.08 -1.27 3.56
C VAL A 10 14.94 -0.88 2.35
N VAL A 11 14.46 -1.13 1.14
CA VAL A 11 15.17 -0.78 -0.10
C VAL A 11 14.76 0.58 -0.68
N GLN A 12 13.55 1.05 -0.38
CA GLN A 12 13.01 2.30 -0.91
C GLN A 12 13.53 3.53 -0.15
N ILE A 13 13.65 3.44 1.18
CA ILE A 13 14.11 4.56 2.03
C ILE A 13 15.47 5.10 1.59
N PRO A 14 16.52 4.28 1.35
CA PRO A 14 17.82 4.79 0.90
C PRO A 14 17.79 5.49 -0.47
N ALA A 15 16.82 5.17 -1.32
CA ALA A 15 16.66 5.83 -2.62
C ALA A 15 15.90 7.17 -2.53
N LEU A 16 15.06 7.34 -1.49
CA LEU A 16 14.17 8.50 -1.34
C LEU A 16 14.72 9.56 -0.38
N TYR A 17 15.54 9.18 0.59
CA TYR A 17 16.02 10.08 1.65
C TYR A 17 17.53 10.29 1.56
N LYS A 18 17.94 11.56 1.67
CA LYS A 18 19.37 11.95 1.61
C LYS A 18 20.20 11.43 2.79
N LYS A 19 19.59 11.23 3.94
CA LYS A 19 20.27 10.75 5.17
C LYS A 19 19.49 9.55 5.72
N VAL A 20 20.14 8.40 5.71
CA VAL A 20 19.59 7.14 6.23
C VAL A 20 20.68 6.51 7.13
N PRO A 21 20.33 5.98 8.32
CA PRO A 21 21.32 5.47 9.28
C PRO A 21 21.92 4.10 8.89
N TYR A 22 21.59 3.56 7.71
CA TYR A 22 22.09 2.28 7.20
C TYR A 22 22.33 2.33 5.69
N LYS A 23 23.10 1.39 5.18
CA LYS A 23 23.27 1.09 3.75
C LYS A 23 22.68 -0.28 3.45
N LEU A 24 22.24 -0.51 2.23
CA LEU A 24 21.77 -1.86 1.84
C LEU A 24 22.86 -2.92 1.98
N SER A 25 24.14 -2.53 1.80
CA SER A 25 25.30 -3.39 2.02
C SER A 25 25.50 -3.84 3.47
N ASP A 26 24.83 -3.20 4.44
CA ASP A 26 24.90 -3.58 5.85
C ASP A 26 23.97 -4.76 6.18
N LEU A 27 23.15 -5.17 5.21
CA LEU A 27 22.13 -6.21 5.34
C LEU A 27 22.43 -7.38 4.40
N ALA A 28 22.38 -8.59 4.93
CA ALA A 28 22.39 -9.84 4.17
C ALA A 28 20.95 -10.35 4.01
N PRO A 29 20.37 -10.38 2.79
CA PRO A 29 19.04 -10.96 2.57
C PRO A 29 19.09 -12.48 2.74
N VAL A 30 18.15 -13.03 3.51
CA VAL A 30 18.06 -14.47 3.76
C VAL A 30 16.95 -15.09 2.92
N SER A 31 15.72 -14.58 3.07
CA SER A 31 14.56 -15.13 2.35
C SER A 31 13.46 -14.11 2.21
N GLN A 32 12.75 -14.16 1.08
CA GLN A 32 11.45 -13.52 0.92
C GLN A 32 10.37 -14.44 1.47
N ILE A 33 9.59 -13.96 2.45
CA ILE A 33 8.56 -14.75 3.11
C ILE A 33 7.22 -14.65 2.38
N ALA A 34 6.85 -13.43 1.97
CA ALA A 34 5.56 -13.17 1.35
C ALA A 34 5.62 -11.99 0.38
N LYS A 35 4.64 -11.96 -0.52
CA LYS A 35 4.26 -10.79 -1.32
C LYS A 35 2.82 -10.44 -0.97
N SER A 36 2.51 -9.16 -0.94
CA SER A 36 1.17 -8.66 -0.67
C SER A 36 0.82 -7.53 -1.63
N ALA A 37 -0.39 -7.57 -2.18
CA ALA A 37 -0.95 -6.46 -2.92
C ALA A 37 -1.67 -5.51 -1.96
N ASP A 38 -1.90 -4.27 -2.40
CA ASP A 38 -2.74 -3.32 -1.69
C ASP A 38 -4.16 -3.36 -2.28
N LEU A 39 -5.16 -3.24 -1.41
CA LEU A 39 -6.54 -3.03 -1.78
C LEU A 39 -6.86 -1.54 -1.66
N LEU A 40 -7.41 -0.95 -2.73
CA LEU A 40 -7.93 0.42 -2.70
C LEU A 40 -9.33 0.38 -2.11
N MET A 41 -9.47 0.91 -0.91
CA MET A 41 -10.70 0.83 -0.14
C MET A 41 -11.23 2.22 0.21
N VAL A 42 -12.55 2.37 0.18
CA VAL A 42 -13.28 3.58 0.58
C VAL A 42 -14.38 3.25 1.57
N PRO A 43 -14.78 4.16 2.47
CA PRO A 43 -15.98 3.98 3.27
C PRO A 43 -17.21 3.84 2.37
N ARG A 44 -18.08 2.86 2.65
CA ARG A 44 -19.34 2.70 1.90
C ARG A 44 -20.26 3.93 2.02
N SER A 45 -20.19 4.64 3.15
CA SER A 45 -20.89 5.91 3.38
C SER A 45 -20.50 7.02 2.40
N SER A 46 -19.37 6.89 1.69
CA SER A 46 -18.95 7.83 0.64
C SER A 46 -19.86 7.81 -0.59
N GLY A 47 -20.69 6.76 -0.76
CA GLY A 47 -21.50 6.52 -1.95
C GLY A 47 -20.69 6.09 -3.19
N VAL A 48 -19.38 5.86 -3.06
CA VAL A 48 -18.48 5.47 -4.14
C VAL A 48 -18.37 3.95 -4.20
N SER A 49 -18.62 3.36 -5.37
CA SER A 49 -18.57 1.90 -5.59
C SER A 49 -17.58 1.48 -6.69
N THR A 50 -17.06 2.43 -7.47
CA THR A 50 -16.09 2.17 -8.53
C THR A 50 -14.92 3.16 -8.47
N LEU A 51 -13.76 2.77 -9.03
CA LEU A 51 -12.59 3.64 -9.07
C LEU A 51 -12.85 4.88 -9.93
N ALA A 52 -13.59 4.74 -11.03
CA ALA A 52 -13.99 5.87 -11.89
C ALA A 52 -14.79 6.91 -11.10
N GLN A 53 -15.82 6.50 -10.35
CA GLN A 53 -16.59 7.40 -9.49
C GLN A 53 -15.73 8.11 -8.45
N PHE A 54 -14.73 7.41 -7.87
CA PHE A 54 -13.80 8.04 -6.95
C PHE A 54 -12.98 9.14 -7.62
N VAL A 55 -12.43 8.86 -8.81
CA VAL A 55 -11.62 9.81 -9.58
C VAL A 55 -12.44 11.03 -9.96
N ASP A 56 -13.67 10.83 -10.46
CA ASP A 56 -14.57 11.94 -10.84
C ASP A 56 -14.87 12.83 -9.63
N LYS A 57 -15.15 12.23 -8.47
CA LYS A 57 -15.40 12.96 -7.22
C LYS A 57 -14.16 13.75 -6.76
N ALA A 58 -12.96 13.13 -6.85
CA ALA A 58 -11.71 13.80 -6.47
C ALA A 58 -11.36 14.96 -7.41
N ARG A 59 -11.62 14.82 -8.71
CA ARG A 59 -11.44 15.89 -9.69
C ARG A 59 -12.42 17.06 -9.48
N ALA A 60 -13.66 16.77 -9.07
CA ALA A 60 -14.67 17.80 -8.79
C ALA A 60 -14.36 18.62 -7.52
N ALA A 61 -13.53 18.10 -6.60
CA ALA A 61 -13.22 18.74 -5.32
C ALA A 61 -11.72 18.61 -4.98
N PRO A 62 -10.82 19.28 -5.74
CA PRO A 62 -9.37 19.17 -5.53
C PRO A 62 -8.95 19.56 -4.11
N GLY A 63 -8.01 18.81 -3.53
CA GLY A 63 -7.43 19.09 -2.21
C GLY A 63 -8.36 18.85 -1.00
N THR A 64 -9.61 18.45 -1.23
CA THR A 64 -10.57 18.21 -0.14
C THR A 64 -10.57 16.76 0.37
N MET A 65 -9.98 15.86 -0.40
CA MET A 65 -9.94 14.44 -0.11
C MET A 65 -8.55 14.01 0.33
N ASN A 66 -8.48 12.92 1.08
CA ASN A 66 -7.23 12.36 1.57
C ASN A 66 -7.10 10.88 1.22
N TYR A 67 -5.89 10.34 1.32
CA TYR A 67 -5.66 8.92 1.24
C TYR A 67 -4.69 8.44 2.33
N GLY A 68 -4.99 7.29 2.90
CA GLY A 68 -4.18 6.62 3.90
C GLY A 68 -3.17 5.65 3.31
N THR A 69 -2.06 5.49 4.00
CA THR A 69 -1.05 4.45 3.74
C THR A 69 -0.50 3.90 5.06
N TYR A 70 0.05 2.70 5.02
CA TYR A 70 0.70 2.11 6.20
C TYR A 70 2.12 2.63 6.47
N GLY A 71 2.51 3.75 5.85
CA GLY A 71 3.72 4.48 6.19
C GLY A 71 4.40 5.17 5.01
N ASN A 72 5.26 6.10 5.33
CA ASN A 72 6.08 6.80 4.35
C ASN A 72 7.06 5.83 3.65
N ALA A 73 7.30 6.04 2.36
CA ALA A 73 8.20 5.23 1.54
C ALA A 73 7.88 3.73 1.53
N THR A 74 6.62 3.37 1.75
CA THR A 74 6.11 2.00 1.56
C THR A 74 5.52 1.84 0.16
N SER A 75 5.22 0.61 -0.25
CA SER A 75 4.55 0.36 -1.54
C SER A 75 3.21 1.09 -1.65
N SER A 76 2.42 1.15 -0.55
CA SER A 76 1.16 1.90 -0.56
C SER A 76 1.35 3.39 -0.83
N HIS A 77 2.39 4.01 -0.24
CA HIS A 77 2.72 5.41 -0.52
C HIS A 77 3.11 5.61 -1.98
N MET A 78 4.02 4.78 -2.51
CA MET A 78 4.46 4.87 -3.90
C MET A 78 3.31 4.67 -4.89
N ASN A 79 2.47 3.67 -4.64
CA ASN A 79 1.28 3.41 -5.44
C ASN A 79 0.28 4.58 -5.37
N GLY A 80 0.08 5.16 -4.18
CA GLY A 80 -0.79 6.32 -3.97
C GLY A 80 -0.34 7.55 -4.75
N GLU A 81 0.94 7.91 -4.67
CA GLU A 81 1.49 9.06 -5.41
C GLU A 81 1.44 8.83 -6.93
N ARG A 82 1.76 7.61 -7.39
CA ARG A 82 1.66 7.28 -8.81
C ARG A 82 0.21 7.32 -9.31
N PHE A 83 -0.73 6.82 -8.51
CA PHE A 83 -2.16 6.90 -8.84
C PHE A 83 -2.63 8.36 -8.95
N LYS A 84 -2.28 9.21 -7.98
CA LYS A 84 -2.59 10.66 -8.04
C LYS A 84 -2.11 11.30 -9.33
N GLN A 85 -0.84 11.02 -9.69
CA GLN A 85 -0.23 11.56 -10.91
C GLN A 85 -0.95 11.08 -12.17
N GLN A 86 -1.24 9.78 -12.30
CA GLN A 86 -1.89 9.22 -13.49
C GLN A 86 -3.35 9.64 -13.61
N ALA A 87 -4.07 9.71 -12.49
CA ALA A 87 -5.46 10.11 -12.47
C ALA A 87 -5.65 11.63 -12.57
N GLY A 88 -4.59 12.42 -12.39
CA GLY A 88 -4.68 13.89 -12.37
C GLY A 88 -5.56 14.39 -11.23
N ILE A 89 -5.42 13.83 -10.03
CA ILE A 89 -6.20 14.16 -8.84
C ILE A 89 -5.32 14.67 -7.71
N ASP A 90 -5.87 15.57 -6.91
CA ASP A 90 -5.20 16.10 -5.72
C ASP A 90 -5.79 15.49 -4.44
N LEU A 91 -4.95 14.69 -3.75
CA LEU A 91 -5.29 14.02 -2.48
C LEU A 91 -4.20 14.31 -1.46
N THR A 92 -4.60 14.62 -0.24
CA THR A 92 -3.67 14.77 0.88
C THR A 92 -3.24 13.40 1.40
N HIS A 93 -1.94 13.13 1.43
CA HIS A 93 -1.39 11.89 1.98
C HIS A 93 -1.40 11.90 3.51
N ILE A 94 -1.90 10.81 4.14
CA ILE A 94 -1.89 10.60 5.58
C ILE A 94 -1.19 9.28 5.91
N PRO A 95 0.08 9.31 6.35
CA PRO A 95 0.82 8.10 6.71
C PRO A 95 0.46 7.62 8.11
N TYR A 96 0.28 6.31 8.26
CA TYR A 96 0.05 5.62 9.53
C TYR A 96 1.26 4.76 9.94
N GLN A 97 1.30 4.33 11.18
CA GLN A 97 2.31 3.42 11.74
C GLN A 97 1.89 1.95 11.50
N GLY A 98 1.68 1.59 10.23
CA GLY A 98 1.23 0.25 9.83
C GLY A 98 -0.23 0.19 9.41
N SER A 99 -0.65 -0.96 8.85
CA SER A 99 -1.98 -1.16 8.28
C SER A 99 -3.11 -1.25 9.32
N GLY A 100 -2.81 -1.60 10.56
CA GLY A 100 -3.82 -1.65 11.63
C GLY A 100 -4.44 -0.28 11.95
N PRO A 101 -3.63 0.72 12.34
CA PRO A 101 -4.09 2.09 12.54
C PRO A 101 -4.71 2.72 11.29
N GLU A 102 -4.17 2.45 10.10
CA GLU A 102 -4.74 2.89 8.82
C GLU A 102 -6.16 2.36 8.62
N MET A 103 -6.35 1.05 8.81
CA MET A 103 -7.66 0.41 8.70
C MET A 103 -8.66 0.96 9.72
N ALA A 104 -8.24 1.19 10.96
CA ALA A 104 -9.09 1.80 11.98
C ALA A 104 -9.55 3.20 11.57
N ALA A 105 -8.65 4.02 11.01
CA ALA A 105 -8.97 5.36 10.52
C ALA A 105 -9.93 5.32 9.33
N LEU A 106 -9.76 4.36 8.40
CA LEU A 106 -10.67 4.16 7.27
C LEU A 106 -12.07 3.76 7.75
N LEU A 107 -12.17 2.80 8.66
CA LEU A 107 -13.44 2.36 9.26
C LEU A 107 -14.12 3.48 10.07
N GLY A 108 -13.32 4.35 10.69
CA GLY A 108 -13.78 5.53 11.43
C GLY A 108 -14.16 6.73 10.55
N GLY A 109 -14.02 6.62 9.21
CA GLY A 109 -14.38 7.69 8.28
C GLY A 109 -13.40 8.88 8.25
N GLN A 110 -12.21 8.74 8.83
CA GLN A 110 -11.15 9.76 8.80
C GLN A 110 -10.43 9.79 7.44
N LEU A 111 -10.49 8.71 6.69
CA LEU A 111 -9.91 8.58 5.35
C LEU A 111 -11.00 8.49 4.30
N THR A 112 -10.78 9.18 3.17
CA THR A 112 -11.65 9.08 1.99
C THR A 112 -11.27 7.93 1.07
N LEU A 113 -9.98 7.53 1.09
CA LEU A 113 -9.39 6.38 0.38
C LEU A 113 -8.27 5.81 1.26
N ALA A 114 -7.99 4.52 1.16
CA ALA A 114 -6.79 3.90 1.72
C ALA A 114 -6.21 2.83 0.78
N PHE A 115 -4.89 2.74 0.76
CA PHE A 115 -4.13 1.67 0.10
C PHE A 115 -3.71 0.66 1.16
N VAL A 116 -4.62 -0.24 1.51
CA VAL A 116 -4.47 -1.17 2.64
C VAL A 116 -3.82 -2.46 2.18
N ASP A 117 -2.81 -2.94 2.92
CA ASP A 117 -2.25 -4.27 2.70
C ASP A 117 -3.33 -5.35 2.75
N ALA A 118 -3.33 -6.27 1.79
CA ALA A 118 -4.37 -7.27 1.65
C ALA A 118 -4.51 -8.17 2.89
N THR A 119 -3.42 -8.43 3.63
CA THR A 119 -3.48 -9.26 4.84
C THR A 119 -4.25 -8.57 5.97
N ALA A 120 -4.05 -7.26 6.12
CA ALA A 120 -4.77 -6.44 7.10
C ALA A 120 -6.23 -6.19 6.65
N ALA A 121 -6.48 -6.09 5.35
CA ALA A 121 -7.82 -5.90 4.80
C ALA A 121 -8.68 -7.17 4.89
N TYR A 122 -8.08 -8.36 4.88
CA TYR A 122 -8.77 -9.64 4.76
C TYR A 122 -9.94 -9.85 5.75
N PRO A 123 -9.82 -9.54 7.05
CA PRO A 123 -10.94 -9.64 8.01
C PRO A 123 -12.12 -8.71 7.68
N HIS A 124 -11.88 -7.67 6.88
CA HIS A 124 -12.86 -6.62 6.58
C HIS A 124 -13.42 -6.69 5.14
N ILE A 125 -12.95 -7.63 4.31
CA ILE A 125 -13.38 -7.78 2.90
C ILE A 125 -14.91 -7.98 2.79
N LYS A 126 -15.52 -8.65 3.76
CA LYS A 126 -16.98 -8.88 3.80
C LYS A 126 -17.72 -7.85 4.65
N SER A 127 -17.04 -6.80 5.09
CA SER A 127 -17.66 -5.75 5.91
C SER A 127 -18.62 -4.91 5.08
N ASP A 128 -19.80 -4.66 5.62
CA ASP A 128 -20.76 -3.73 5.00
C ASP A 128 -20.36 -2.26 5.14
N LYS A 129 -19.20 -1.96 5.74
CA LYS A 129 -18.71 -0.59 5.96
C LYS A 129 -17.80 -0.07 4.86
N LEU A 130 -17.24 -0.95 4.03
CA LEU A 130 -16.21 -0.60 3.05
C LEU A 130 -16.57 -1.10 1.65
N ASN A 131 -16.15 -0.36 0.63
CA ASN A 131 -16.09 -0.80 -0.75
C ASN A 131 -14.63 -0.95 -1.17
N ILE A 132 -14.33 -2.02 -1.92
CA ILE A 132 -13.03 -2.26 -2.53
C ILE A 132 -13.13 -1.89 -3.99
N LEU A 133 -12.37 -0.87 -4.42
CA LEU A 133 -12.48 -0.30 -5.75
C LEU A 133 -11.55 -0.98 -6.76
N ALA A 134 -10.36 -1.34 -6.32
CA ALA A 134 -9.34 -2.00 -7.14
C ALA A 134 -8.31 -2.71 -6.27
N VAL A 135 -7.47 -3.55 -6.90
CA VAL A 135 -6.29 -4.13 -6.28
C VAL A 135 -5.03 -3.70 -7.04
N THR A 136 -3.90 -3.49 -6.35
CA THR A 136 -2.60 -3.41 -6.99
C THR A 136 -2.12 -4.81 -7.38
N GLY A 137 -1.06 -4.90 -8.17
CA GLY A 137 -0.58 -6.20 -8.66
C GLY A 137 -1.07 -6.51 -10.08
N SER A 138 -0.48 -7.56 -10.66
CA SER A 138 -0.71 -7.93 -12.08
C SER A 138 -1.97 -8.77 -12.30
N GLN A 139 -2.59 -9.26 -11.24
CA GLN A 139 -3.77 -10.14 -11.30
C GLN A 139 -4.78 -9.79 -10.22
N ARG A 140 -6.05 -10.09 -10.47
CA ARG A 140 -7.10 -9.98 -9.46
C ARG A 140 -6.83 -10.93 -8.30
N PHE A 141 -7.29 -10.55 -7.12
CA PHE A 141 -7.17 -11.40 -5.94
C PHE A 141 -8.11 -12.61 -6.07
N PRO A 142 -7.64 -13.85 -5.84
CA PRO A 142 -8.49 -15.05 -6.00
C PRO A 142 -9.76 -15.02 -5.13
N SER A 143 -9.67 -14.42 -3.93
CA SER A 143 -10.83 -14.25 -3.03
C SER A 143 -11.72 -13.05 -3.39
N LEU A 144 -11.33 -12.24 -4.37
CA LEU A 144 -12.03 -11.03 -4.84
C LEU A 144 -12.09 -10.98 -6.38
N PRO A 145 -12.66 -12.01 -7.05
CA PRO A 145 -12.59 -12.14 -8.49
C PRO A 145 -13.33 -11.02 -9.24
N ASN A 146 -14.24 -10.33 -8.58
CA ASN A 146 -15.03 -9.23 -9.16
C ASN A 146 -14.35 -7.86 -8.97
N VAL A 147 -13.27 -7.76 -8.18
CA VAL A 147 -12.54 -6.51 -7.98
C VAL A 147 -11.46 -6.40 -9.05
N PRO A 148 -11.48 -5.35 -9.90
CA PRO A 148 -10.49 -5.19 -10.96
C PRO A 148 -9.11 -4.84 -10.41
N THR A 149 -8.07 -5.11 -11.20
CA THR A 149 -6.74 -4.56 -10.94
C THR A 149 -6.70 -3.06 -11.30
N MET A 150 -5.67 -2.36 -10.82
CA MET A 150 -5.42 -0.98 -11.22
C MET A 150 -5.20 -0.87 -12.73
N THR A 151 -4.48 -1.81 -13.34
CA THR A 151 -4.25 -1.87 -14.79
C THR A 151 -5.55 -2.06 -15.57
N GLU A 152 -6.43 -2.98 -15.16
CA GLU A 152 -7.76 -3.15 -15.75
C GLU A 152 -8.64 -1.90 -15.61
N SER A 153 -8.38 -1.09 -14.57
CA SER A 153 -9.07 0.17 -14.31
C SER A 153 -8.46 1.38 -15.03
N GLY A 154 -7.45 1.16 -15.91
CA GLY A 154 -6.82 2.22 -16.70
C GLY A 154 -5.59 2.87 -16.05
N TYR A 155 -5.07 2.32 -14.95
CA TYR A 155 -3.91 2.84 -14.23
C TYR A 155 -2.77 1.80 -14.21
N PRO A 156 -2.02 1.65 -15.32
CA PRO A 156 -0.93 0.68 -15.40
C PRO A 156 0.30 1.10 -14.57
N GLY A 157 1.13 0.11 -14.22
CA GLY A 157 2.37 0.33 -13.50
C GLY A 157 2.20 0.48 -11.98
N LEU A 158 1.01 0.17 -11.45
CA LEU A 158 0.73 0.03 -10.03
C LEU A 158 0.73 -1.46 -9.61
N GLU A 159 1.52 -2.27 -10.30
CA GLU A 159 1.69 -3.70 -10.00
C GLU A 159 2.78 -3.96 -8.93
N ALA A 160 3.42 -2.91 -8.41
CA ALA A 160 4.43 -3.04 -7.37
C ALA A 160 3.78 -3.57 -6.08
N ASN A 161 3.96 -4.87 -5.86
CA ASN A 161 3.51 -5.52 -4.63
C ASN A 161 4.47 -5.19 -3.47
N GLY A 162 3.91 -4.99 -2.28
CA GLY A 162 4.67 -5.09 -1.06
C GLY A 162 5.28 -6.49 -0.90
N TRP A 163 6.40 -6.59 -0.22
CA TRP A 163 6.99 -7.86 0.15
C TRP A 163 7.52 -7.82 1.60
N PHE A 164 7.59 -9.00 2.18
CA PHE A 164 8.15 -9.25 3.50
C PHE A 164 9.36 -10.16 3.33
N GLY A 165 10.46 -9.83 3.99
CA GLY A 165 11.69 -10.59 3.92
C GLY A 165 12.46 -10.60 5.21
N VAL A 166 13.32 -11.62 5.37
CA VAL A 166 14.24 -11.75 6.49
C VAL A 166 15.60 -11.27 6.06
N PHE A 167 16.23 -10.49 6.92
CA PHE A 167 17.59 -9.99 6.77
C PHE A 167 18.39 -10.25 8.04
N LEU A 168 19.68 -10.40 7.86
CA LEU A 168 20.69 -10.45 8.92
C LEU A 168 21.69 -9.30 8.71
N PRO A 169 22.48 -8.91 9.74
CA PRO A 169 23.64 -8.04 9.51
C PRO A 169 24.59 -8.68 8.49
N ALA A 170 25.14 -7.87 7.57
CA ALA A 170 26.06 -8.37 6.54
C ALA A 170 27.31 -9.08 7.10
N SER A 171 27.69 -8.77 8.36
CA SER A 171 28.78 -9.42 9.08
C SER A 171 28.45 -10.82 9.63
N THR A 172 27.21 -11.31 9.45
CA THR A 172 26.80 -12.63 9.92
C THR A 172 27.56 -13.72 9.13
N PRO A 173 28.17 -14.70 9.82
CA PRO A 173 28.90 -15.79 9.14
C PRO A 173 27.99 -16.56 8.17
N LYS A 174 28.48 -16.87 6.96
CA LYS A 174 27.72 -17.58 5.92
C LYS A 174 27.02 -18.87 6.38
N PRO A 175 27.59 -19.70 7.26
CA PRO A 175 26.88 -20.90 7.71
C PRO A 175 25.64 -20.63 8.57
N ILE A 176 25.42 -19.37 8.99
CA ILE A 176 24.26 -18.95 9.79
C ILE A 176 23.19 -18.27 8.91
N VAL A 177 23.60 -17.71 7.76
CA VAL A 177 22.72 -17.11 6.77
C VAL A 177 22.04 -18.21 5.94
#